data_78dfced4daebae2b6ff6d8200c44b9c5
#
_entry.id   78dfced4daebae2b6ff6d8200c44b9c5
#
_cell.length_a   1.000
_cell.length_b   1.000
_cell.length_c   1.000
_cell.angle_alpha   90.00
_cell.angle_beta   90.00
_cell.angle_gamma   90.00
#
_symmetry.space_group_name_H-M   'P 1'
#
loop_
_entity.id
_entity.type
_entity.pdbx_description
1 polymer ?
#
loop_
_entity_poly.entity_id
_entity_poly.type
_entity_poly.pdbx_seq_one_letter_code
_entity_poly.pdbx_strand_id
1 'polypeptide(L)'
;MPTDLRKLILKGRKQLAKDIVHSLTENGPWWTGTFGKNWVVSKTPVKPTRKRNPEYPYFMIPPRTDRSFKNARVPTAKMGQDLYVGNRAKYAGFAINAPGQTLPNLKNKQVTYAEHSKEHRITAKSVNWYNVYTLGGLINKDIDKAFKKVGFK
;
A
#
# COMPACT_ATOMS: atom_id res chain seq x y z
N MET A 1 -23.40 23.73 2.29
CA MET A 1 -21.98 23.69 2.70
C MET A 1 -21.23 24.83 2.03
N PRO A 2 -20.52 25.65 2.77
CA PRO A 2 -19.71 26.73 2.20
C PRO A 2 -18.70 26.19 1.19
N THR A 3 -18.49 26.94 0.12
CA THR A 3 -17.60 26.54 -0.99
C THR A 3 -16.18 26.24 -0.52
N ASP A 4 -15.70 26.99 0.49
CA ASP A 4 -14.35 26.81 1.02
C ASP A 4 -14.22 25.52 1.83
N LEU A 5 -15.22 25.15 2.61
CA LEU A 5 -15.21 23.90 3.36
C LEU A 5 -15.24 22.69 2.41
N ARG A 6 -16.05 22.74 1.36
CA ARG A 6 -16.07 21.71 0.32
C ARG A 6 -14.70 21.53 -0.34
N LYS A 7 -14.05 22.63 -0.71
CA LYS A 7 -12.69 22.60 -1.28
C LYS A 7 -11.68 21.99 -0.31
N LEU A 8 -11.75 22.35 0.96
CA LEU A 8 -10.86 21.82 2.01
C LEU A 8 -11.05 20.30 2.17
N ILE A 9 -12.30 19.83 2.24
CA ILE A 9 -12.60 18.39 2.34
C ILE A 9 -12.01 17.64 1.14
N LEU A 10 -12.20 18.11 -0.08
CA LEU A 10 -11.67 17.45 -1.27
C LEU A 10 -10.14 17.45 -1.30
N LYS A 11 -9.50 18.54 -0.88
CA LYS A 11 -8.03 18.60 -0.73
C LYS A 11 -7.54 17.63 0.34
N GLY A 12 -8.19 17.58 1.50
CA GLY A 12 -7.88 16.67 2.59
C GLY A 12 -7.98 15.20 2.16
N ARG A 13 -9.06 14.83 1.48
CA ARG A 13 -9.24 13.47 0.91
C ARG A 13 -8.14 13.10 -0.10
N LYS A 14 -7.77 14.02 -0.96
CA LYS A 14 -6.68 13.81 -1.92
C LYS A 14 -5.34 13.61 -1.21
N GLN A 15 -5.05 14.41 -0.21
CA GLN A 15 -3.84 14.29 0.59
C GLN A 15 -3.82 12.98 1.38
N LEU A 16 -4.95 12.64 2.01
CA LEU A 16 -5.11 11.39 2.75
C LEU A 16 -4.84 10.16 1.87
N ALA A 17 -5.39 10.10 0.66
CA ALA A 17 -5.14 9.00 -0.26
C ALA A 17 -3.64 8.83 -0.58
N LYS A 18 -2.90 9.93 -0.71
CA LYS A 18 -1.43 9.90 -0.89
C LYS A 18 -0.70 9.40 0.35
N ASP A 19 -1.08 9.90 1.51
CA ASP A 19 -0.45 9.55 2.78
C ASP A 19 -0.71 8.05 3.10
N ILE A 20 -1.92 7.54 2.82
CA ILE A 20 -2.24 6.10 2.93
C ILE A 20 -1.33 5.25 2.02
N VAL A 21 -1.20 5.60 0.75
CA VAL A 21 -0.33 4.85 -0.18
C VAL A 21 1.11 4.84 0.32
N HIS A 22 1.61 5.97 0.81
CA HIS A 22 2.95 6.07 1.38
C HIS A 22 3.10 5.15 2.60
N SER A 23 2.17 5.21 3.54
CA SER A 23 2.20 4.40 4.77
C SER A 23 2.07 2.91 4.49
N LEU A 24 1.23 2.50 3.55
CA LEU A 24 1.12 1.11 3.14
C LEU A 24 2.40 0.60 2.45
N THR A 25 3.06 1.45 1.67
CA THR A 25 4.37 1.14 1.08
C THR A 25 5.43 1.02 2.17
N GLU A 26 5.40 1.87 3.18
CA GLU A 26 6.36 1.87 4.28
C GLU A 26 6.20 0.67 5.23
N ASN A 27 4.96 0.29 5.54
CA ASN A 27 4.68 -0.77 6.51
C ASN A 27 4.70 -2.17 5.88
N GLY A 28 4.41 -2.29 4.59
CA GLY A 28 4.33 -3.56 3.87
C GLY A 28 5.69 -4.14 3.48
N PRO A 29 5.69 -5.39 2.97
CA PRO A 29 6.90 -6.06 2.51
C PRO A 29 7.45 -5.41 1.23
N TRP A 30 8.76 -5.40 1.09
CA TRP A 30 9.45 -4.84 -0.06
C TRP A 30 10.57 -5.76 -0.51
N TRP A 31 10.32 -6.51 -1.57
CA TRP A 31 11.34 -7.35 -2.20
C TRP A 31 11.97 -6.63 -3.39
N THR A 32 11.37 -6.79 -4.58
CA THR A 32 11.80 -6.12 -5.82
C THR A 32 11.16 -4.73 -5.97
N GLY A 33 10.28 -4.38 -5.09
CA GLY A 33 9.44 -3.20 -5.16
C GLY A 33 8.12 -3.41 -5.89
N THR A 34 7.86 -4.60 -6.45
CA THR A 34 6.63 -4.85 -7.21
C THR A 34 5.38 -4.64 -6.35
N PHE A 35 5.33 -5.21 -5.15
CA PHE A 35 4.19 -5.01 -4.25
C PHE A 35 4.03 -3.55 -3.86
N GLY A 36 5.08 -2.93 -3.33
CA GLY A 36 5.04 -1.54 -2.87
C GLY A 36 4.70 -0.54 -3.98
N LYS A 37 5.13 -0.81 -5.22
CA LYS A 37 4.88 0.07 -6.37
C LYS A 37 3.49 -0.08 -6.99
N ASN A 38 2.75 -1.12 -6.63
CA ASN A 38 1.44 -1.39 -7.20
C ASN A 38 0.27 -0.86 -6.36
N TRP A 39 0.52 -0.12 -5.30
CA TRP A 39 -0.50 0.65 -4.62
C TRP A 39 -1.03 1.77 -5.52
N VAL A 40 -2.33 1.83 -5.67
CA VAL A 40 -3.02 2.83 -6.51
C VAL A 40 -4.25 3.37 -5.83
N VAL A 41 -4.67 4.56 -6.27
CA VAL A 41 -5.94 5.18 -5.88
C VAL A 41 -6.87 5.18 -7.09
N SER A 42 -8.10 4.74 -6.90
CA SER A 42 -9.11 4.60 -7.96
C SER A 42 -10.48 5.10 -7.49
N LYS A 43 -11.37 5.39 -8.43
CA LYS A 43 -12.79 5.68 -8.19
C LYS A 43 -13.66 4.41 -8.12
N THR A 44 -13.08 3.27 -8.45
CA THR A 44 -13.71 1.96 -8.40
C THR A 44 -12.83 1.02 -7.58
N PRO A 45 -13.39 -0.05 -7.01
CA PRO A 45 -12.61 -1.06 -6.28
C PRO A 45 -11.42 -1.55 -7.10
N VAL A 46 -10.25 -1.58 -6.48
CA VAL A 46 -9.00 -2.00 -7.13
C VAL A 46 -8.95 -3.52 -7.17
N LYS A 47 -8.77 -4.07 -8.37
CA LYS A 47 -8.60 -5.52 -8.57
C LYS A 47 -7.13 -5.86 -8.81
N PRO A 48 -6.64 -7.00 -8.30
CA PRO A 48 -5.30 -7.51 -8.59
C PRO A 48 -5.22 -7.96 -10.05
N THR A 49 -4.73 -7.11 -10.93
CA THR A 49 -4.68 -7.37 -12.39
C THR A 49 -3.27 -7.50 -12.93
N ARG A 50 -2.26 -7.02 -12.19
CA ARG A 50 -0.88 -7.11 -12.64
C ARG A 50 -0.39 -8.54 -12.51
N LYS A 51 -0.29 -9.21 -13.65
CA LYS A 51 0.44 -10.47 -13.76
C LYS A 51 1.92 -10.21 -13.48
N ARG A 52 2.56 -11.20 -12.88
CA ARG A 52 3.99 -11.30 -12.80
C ARG A 52 4.56 -11.33 -14.22
N ASN A 53 5.67 -10.65 -14.45
CA ASN A 53 6.35 -10.80 -15.72
C ASN A 53 6.88 -12.26 -15.84
N PRO A 54 6.38 -13.07 -16.79
CA PRO A 54 6.78 -14.47 -16.90
C PRO A 54 8.25 -14.65 -17.30
N GLU A 55 8.86 -13.63 -17.92
CA GLU A 55 10.27 -13.66 -18.35
C GLU A 55 11.25 -13.61 -17.19
N TYR A 56 10.79 -13.09 -16.02
CA TYR A 56 11.62 -13.01 -14.83
C TYR A 56 10.93 -13.75 -13.68
N PRO A 57 11.25 -15.02 -13.44
CA PRO A 57 10.87 -15.69 -12.21
C PRO A 57 11.30 -14.81 -11.03
N TYR A 58 10.41 -14.63 -10.05
CA TYR A 58 10.62 -13.64 -9.02
C TYR A 58 11.93 -13.83 -8.22
N PHE A 59 12.47 -15.06 -8.18
CA PHE A 59 13.76 -15.37 -7.56
C PHE A 59 14.98 -14.92 -8.39
N MET A 60 14.78 -14.59 -9.67
CA MET A 60 15.83 -14.02 -10.54
C MET A 60 15.88 -12.51 -10.52
N ILE A 61 14.85 -11.86 -9.99
CA ILE A 61 14.82 -10.41 -9.85
C ILE A 61 15.55 -10.06 -8.55
N PRO A 62 16.65 -9.32 -8.59
CA PRO A 62 17.40 -9.00 -7.38
C PRO A 62 16.50 -8.21 -6.41
N PRO A 63 16.60 -8.49 -5.11
CA PRO A 63 15.91 -7.73 -4.10
C PRO A 63 16.44 -6.31 -4.05
N ARG A 64 15.58 -5.35 -3.71
CA ARG A 64 16.00 -3.97 -3.47
C ARG A 64 16.40 -3.80 -2.01
N THR A 65 17.39 -2.98 -1.79
CA THR A 65 17.88 -2.66 -0.44
C THR A 65 17.20 -1.43 0.15
N ASP A 66 16.53 -0.64 -0.69
CA ASP A 66 15.84 0.59 -0.32
C ASP A 66 14.40 0.62 -0.84
N ARG A 67 13.54 1.34 -0.16
CA ARG A 67 12.17 1.63 -0.62
C ARG A 67 12.17 2.86 -1.51
N SER A 68 11.50 2.76 -2.64
CA SER A 68 11.20 3.94 -3.46
C SER A 68 9.73 4.32 -3.30
N PHE A 69 9.50 5.48 -2.71
CA PHE A 69 8.17 6.04 -2.58
C PHE A 69 7.81 6.79 -3.84
N LYS A 70 6.60 6.54 -4.35
CA LYS A 70 6.04 7.30 -5.47
C LYS A 70 4.96 8.24 -4.94
N ASN A 71 4.92 9.43 -5.51
CA ASN A 71 3.72 10.26 -5.36
C ASN A 71 2.54 9.55 -6.01
N ALA A 72 1.58 9.12 -5.22
CA ALA A 72 0.39 8.48 -5.73
C ALA A 72 -0.42 9.44 -6.60
N ARG A 73 -0.77 8.99 -7.81
CA ARG A 73 -1.72 9.71 -8.66
C ARG A 73 -3.12 9.49 -8.11
N VAL A 74 -3.72 10.54 -7.57
CA VAL A 74 -5.07 10.51 -7.03
C VAL A 74 -6.04 11.10 -8.05
N PRO A 75 -7.05 10.33 -8.50
CA PRO A 75 -8.05 10.85 -9.43
C PRO A 75 -8.89 11.94 -8.76
N THR A 76 -9.35 12.91 -9.55
CA THR A 76 -10.28 13.93 -9.07
C THR A 76 -11.61 13.28 -8.72
N ALA A 77 -12.02 13.38 -7.47
CA ALA A 77 -13.30 12.87 -6.98
C ALA A 77 -14.22 14.03 -6.61
N LYS A 78 -15.52 13.84 -6.85
CA LYS A 78 -16.58 14.76 -6.39
C LYS A 78 -16.92 14.47 -4.92
N MET A 79 -17.62 15.41 -4.28
CA MET A 79 -18.25 15.14 -2.98
C MET A 79 -19.21 13.95 -3.10
N GLY A 80 -19.17 13.05 -2.11
CA GLY A 80 -19.97 11.82 -2.12
C GLY A 80 -19.43 10.69 -3.01
N GLN A 81 -18.39 10.93 -3.81
CA GLN A 81 -17.75 9.88 -4.61
C GLN A 81 -16.64 9.21 -3.80
N ASP A 82 -16.63 7.88 -3.74
CA ASP A 82 -15.62 7.12 -3.04
C ASP A 82 -14.26 7.16 -3.76
N LEU A 83 -13.21 7.03 -2.95
CA LEU A 83 -11.85 6.75 -3.39
C LEU A 83 -11.40 5.45 -2.75
N TYR A 84 -10.89 4.55 -3.56
CA TYR A 84 -10.40 3.24 -3.17
C TYR A 84 -8.89 3.23 -3.25
N VAL A 85 -8.23 2.82 -2.17
CA VAL A 85 -6.79 2.53 -2.16
C VAL A 85 -6.64 1.03 -2.20
N GLY A 86 -5.90 0.52 -3.16
CA GLY A 86 -5.71 -0.92 -3.32
C GLY A 86 -4.41 -1.26 -4.03
N ASN A 87 -4.06 -2.53 -4.02
CA ASN A 87 -2.85 -3.03 -4.65
C ASN A 87 -3.17 -3.89 -5.87
N ARG A 88 -2.49 -3.62 -6.98
CA ARG A 88 -2.67 -4.35 -8.25
C ARG A 88 -1.84 -5.61 -8.39
N ALA A 89 -0.91 -5.88 -7.48
CA ALA A 89 -0.12 -7.10 -7.55
C ALA A 89 -1.03 -8.33 -7.43
N LYS A 90 -0.82 -9.33 -8.30
CA LYS A 90 -1.68 -10.53 -8.34
C LYS A 90 -1.71 -11.29 -7.01
N TYR A 91 -0.63 -11.23 -6.26
CA TYR A 91 -0.50 -11.87 -4.93
C TYR A 91 -0.83 -10.92 -3.76
N ALA A 92 -1.37 -9.74 -4.03
CA ALA A 92 -1.68 -8.75 -2.99
C ALA A 92 -2.61 -9.31 -1.91
N GLY A 93 -3.58 -10.15 -2.29
CA GLY A 93 -4.48 -10.80 -1.34
C GLY A 93 -3.74 -11.63 -0.30
N PHE A 94 -2.72 -12.37 -0.68
CA PHE A 94 -1.88 -13.14 0.25
C PHE A 94 -1.02 -12.24 1.14
N ALA A 95 -0.38 -11.23 0.56
CA ALA A 95 0.45 -10.30 1.31
C ALA A 95 -0.34 -9.49 2.35
N ILE A 96 -1.61 -9.23 2.10
CA ILE A 96 -2.50 -8.45 2.97
C ILE A 96 -3.26 -9.36 3.94
N ASN A 97 -3.90 -10.41 3.44
CA ASN A 97 -4.87 -11.21 4.21
C ASN A 97 -4.24 -12.45 4.87
N ALA A 98 -3.13 -12.93 4.34
CA ALA A 98 -2.45 -14.12 4.86
C ALA A 98 -0.91 -13.90 4.95
N PRO A 99 -0.45 -12.83 5.61
CA PRO A 99 0.98 -12.50 5.65
C PRO A 99 1.82 -13.55 6.39
N GLY A 100 1.20 -14.33 7.26
CA GLY A 100 1.84 -15.46 7.96
C GLY A 100 1.90 -16.76 7.16
N GLN A 101 1.25 -16.81 5.98
CA GLN A 101 1.29 -18.00 5.14
C GLN A 101 2.65 -18.15 4.46
N THR A 102 3.14 -19.38 4.40
CA THR A 102 4.40 -19.70 3.70
C THR A 102 4.26 -19.56 2.19
N LEU A 103 5.32 -19.13 1.54
CA LEU A 103 5.36 -19.01 0.08
C LEU A 103 5.39 -20.39 -0.56
N PRO A 104 4.48 -20.69 -1.50
CA PRO A 104 4.29 -22.06 -2.01
C PRO A 104 5.47 -22.60 -2.84
N ASN A 105 6.36 -21.74 -3.31
CA ASN A 105 7.41 -22.11 -4.27
C ASN A 105 8.85 -22.02 -3.74
N LEU A 106 9.04 -21.80 -2.46
CA LEU A 106 10.36 -21.83 -1.85
C LEU A 106 10.62 -23.24 -1.32
N LYS A 107 11.15 -24.11 -2.16
CA LYS A 107 11.61 -25.43 -1.74
C LYS A 107 12.55 -25.27 -0.55
N ASN A 108 12.20 -25.92 0.56
CA ASN A 108 12.98 -26.02 1.80
C ASN A 108 13.15 -24.75 2.66
N LYS A 109 12.44 -23.66 2.39
CA LYS A 109 12.44 -22.50 3.27
C LYS A 109 11.01 -22.12 3.65
N GLN A 110 10.67 -22.28 4.90
CA GLN A 110 9.41 -21.79 5.47
C GLN A 110 9.52 -20.28 5.71
N VAL A 111 9.29 -19.51 4.66
CA VAL A 111 9.30 -18.04 4.72
C VAL A 111 7.88 -17.53 4.47
N THR A 112 7.39 -16.68 5.35
CA THR A 112 6.09 -16.04 5.17
C THR A 112 6.16 -14.91 4.15
N TYR A 113 5.01 -14.48 3.63
CA TYR A 113 4.94 -13.30 2.74
C TYR A 113 5.51 -12.03 3.39
N ALA A 114 5.32 -11.86 4.71
CA ALA A 114 5.86 -10.73 5.44
C ALA A 114 7.38 -10.83 5.65
N GLU A 115 7.89 -12.05 5.89
CA GLU A 115 9.30 -12.33 6.17
C GLU A 115 10.13 -12.58 4.93
N HIS A 116 9.49 -12.76 3.78
CA HIS A 116 10.15 -13.05 2.50
C HIS A 116 11.24 -12.02 2.13
N SER A 117 11.19 -10.84 2.69
CA SER A 117 12.18 -9.82 2.47
C SER A 117 13.32 -9.78 3.50
N LYS A 118 13.48 -10.81 4.34
CA LYS A 118 14.36 -10.75 5.53
C LYS A 118 15.86 -10.77 5.21
N GLU A 119 16.34 -11.53 4.25
CA GLU A 119 17.79 -11.76 4.07
C GLU A 119 18.52 -10.67 3.28
N HIS A 120 17.89 -10.13 2.22
CA HIS A 120 18.48 -9.10 1.35
C HIS A 120 17.44 -8.09 0.91
N ARG A 121 16.41 -7.85 1.75
CA ARG A 121 15.20 -7.12 1.39
C ARG A 121 14.68 -6.37 2.60
N ILE A 122 13.77 -5.46 2.34
CA ILE A 122 13.09 -4.75 3.40
C ILE A 122 11.86 -5.56 3.82
N THR A 123 11.83 -6.01 5.05
CA THR A 123 10.69 -6.73 5.62
C THR A 123 9.50 -5.81 5.86
N ALA A 124 8.31 -6.40 5.96
CA ALA A 124 7.18 -5.72 6.60
C ALA A 124 7.51 -5.41 8.06
N LYS A 125 6.97 -4.33 8.59
CA LYS A 125 7.19 -3.93 10.00
C LYS A 125 6.68 -4.97 11.00
N SER A 126 5.67 -5.74 10.63
CA SER A 126 5.18 -6.89 11.40
C SER A 126 4.52 -7.90 10.48
N VAL A 127 4.31 -9.14 10.96
CA VAL A 127 3.54 -10.16 10.22
C VAL A 127 2.12 -9.66 9.94
N ASN A 128 1.49 -8.99 10.90
CA ASN A 128 0.15 -8.41 10.78
C ASN A 128 0.18 -6.93 10.37
N TRP A 129 1.15 -6.52 9.59
CA TRP A 129 1.41 -5.13 9.22
C TRP A 129 0.17 -4.38 8.70
N TYR A 130 -0.67 -5.03 7.93
CA TYR A 130 -1.85 -4.40 7.36
C TYR A 130 -2.94 -4.15 8.43
N ASN A 131 -3.19 -5.12 9.30
CA ASN A 131 -4.13 -4.96 10.41
C ASN A 131 -3.61 -3.94 11.43
N VAL A 132 -2.32 -3.94 11.71
CA VAL A 132 -1.71 -2.91 12.58
C VAL A 132 -1.90 -1.51 11.98
N TYR A 133 -1.76 -1.38 10.67
CA TYR A 133 -2.01 -0.10 10.00
C TYR A 133 -3.49 0.31 10.04
N THR A 134 -4.39 -0.59 9.64
CA THR A 134 -5.83 -0.27 9.49
C THR A 134 -6.57 -0.24 10.82
N LEU A 135 -6.37 -1.23 11.68
CA LEU A 135 -7.09 -1.41 12.93
C LEU A 135 -6.31 -0.91 14.15
N GLY A 136 -5.00 -0.86 14.06
CA GLY A 136 -4.11 -0.40 15.14
C GLY A 136 -3.99 1.11 15.28
N GLY A 137 -4.76 1.89 14.53
CA GLY A 137 -4.84 3.35 14.67
C GLY A 137 -3.81 4.15 13.86
N LEU A 138 -2.92 3.51 13.10
CA LEU A 138 -1.96 4.25 12.26
C LEU A 138 -2.65 5.01 11.12
N ILE A 139 -3.72 4.46 10.56
CA ILE A 139 -4.53 5.14 9.55
C ILE A 139 -5.18 6.42 10.10
N ASN A 140 -5.56 6.45 11.38
CA ASN A 140 -6.11 7.64 12.02
C ASN A 140 -5.09 8.77 12.10
N LYS A 141 -3.81 8.44 12.32
CA LYS A 141 -2.71 9.43 12.27
C LYS A 141 -2.54 10.02 10.88
N ASP A 142 -2.70 9.21 9.83
CA ASP A 142 -2.68 9.71 8.45
C ASP A 142 -3.88 10.61 8.15
N ILE A 143 -5.06 10.29 8.66
CA ILE A 143 -6.26 11.13 8.54
C ILE A 143 -5.99 12.51 9.18
N ASP A 144 -5.58 12.55 10.44
CA ASP A 144 -5.31 13.78 11.15
C ASP A 144 -4.25 14.62 10.44
N LYS A 145 -3.15 13.98 10.04
CA LYS A 145 -2.03 14.63 9.35
C LYS A 145 -2.47 15.22 8.01
N ALA A 146 -3.24 14.48 7.22
CA ALA A 146 -3.69 14.91 5.90
C ALA A 146 -4.59 16.13 5.98
N PHE A 147 -5.55 16.12 6.91
CA PHE A 147 -6.47 17.25 7.06
C PHE A 147 -5.81 18.48 7.70
N LYS A 148 -4.90 18.30 8.66
CA LYS A 148 -4.08 19.40 9.18
C LYS A 148 -3.23 20.07 8.10
N LYS A 149 -2.62 19.29 7.21
CA LYS A 149 -1.82 19.81 6.08
C LYS A 149 -2.60 20.72 5.14
N VAL A 150 -3.89 20.53 4.99
CA VAL A 150 -4.73 21.34 4.10
C VAL A 150 -5.47 22.46 4.81
N GLY A 151 -5.22 22.64 6.10
CA GLY A 151 -5.74 23.77 6.87
C GLY A 151 -6.97 23.50 7.73
N PHE A 152 -7.33 22.26 7.95
CA PHE A 152 -8.28 21.93 9.01
C PHE A 152 -7.60 22.12 10.37
N LYS A 153 -8.28 22.84 11.24
CA LYS A 153 -7.87 23.04 12.64
C LYS A 153 -8.58 22.06 13.55
#